data_be12308fbe282272cf2be058b91a92bb
#
_entry.id   be12308fbe282272cf2be058b91a92bb
#
_cell.length_a   1.000
_cell.length_b   1.000
_cell.length_c   1.000
_cell.angle_alpha   90.00
_cell.angle_beta   90.00
_cell.angle_gamma   90.00
#
_symmetry.space_group_name_H-M   'P 1'
#
loop_
_entity.id
_entity.type
_entity.pdbx_description
1 polymer ?
#
loop_
_entity_poly.entity_id
_entity_poly.type
_entity_poly.pdbx_seq_one_letter_code
_entity_poly.pdbx_strand_id
1 'polypeptide(L)'
;MSAPPHGLYGAPIAMPWQTILADLALILFMMTAAALANAPDGTLLPRSVKVQPAPHPPTPRPPAPSASGEPIGVWRDGPGAPALAEWLAQQGRDPRLRVSILVRHLSGHEQAALARAGTLTAAAGARATGARIVIEPGNADDASVVLAFDAP
;
A
#
# COMPACT_ATOMS: atom_id res chain seq x y z
N MET A 1 -75.46 27.36 -5.32
CA MET A 1 -74.62 26.24 -4.80
C MET A 1 -73.41 26.17 -5.67
N SER A 2 -72.30 26.79 -5.27
CA SER A 2 -71.05 26.83 -6.04
C SER A 2 -70.08 25.82 -5.45
N ALA A 3 -69.54 24.92 -6.28
CA ALA A 3 -68.56 23.94 -5.92
C ALA A 3 -67.16 24.61 -5.81
N PRO A 4 -66.30 24.25 -4.86
CA PRO A 4 -64.94 24.78 -4.74
C PRO A 4 -64.02 24.17 -5.76
N PRO A 5 -62.99 24.89 -6.23
CA PRO A 5 -62.00 24.36 -7.18
C PRO A 5 -61.01 23.41 -6.48
N HIS A 6 -60.79 22.29 -7.12
CA HIS A 6 -59.79 21.29 -6.71
C HIS A 6 -58.39 21.87 -6.81
N GLY A 7 -57.66 21.85 -5.68
CA GLY A 7 -56.30 22.30 -5.57
C GLY A 7 -55.36 21.44 -6.46
N LEU A 8 -54.58 22.13 -7.28
CA LEU A 8 -53.47 21.60 -8.02
C LEU A 8 -52.36 21.21 -7.00
N TYR A 9 -52.22 19.92 -6.77
CA TYR A 9 -51.02 19.39 -6.09
C TYR A 9 -49.81 19.68 -6.98
N GLY A 10 -49.01 20.65 -6.57
CA GLY A 10 -47.72 20.95 -7.20
C GLY A 10 -46.86 19.72 -7.13
N ALA A 11 -46.50 19.18 -8.31
CA ALA A 11 -45.46 18.15 -8.40
C ALA A 11 -44.16 18.68 -7.79
N PRO A 12 -43.42 17.90 -6.98
CA PRO A 12 -42.15 18.32 -6.45
C PRO A 12 -41.22 18.63 -7.60
N ILE A 13 -40.72 19.87 -7.68
CA ILE A 13 -39.69 20.27 -8.63
C ILE A 13 -38.43 19.52 -8.20
N ALA A 14 -38.15 18.38 -8.84
CA ALA A 14 -36.91 17.66 -8.64
C ALA A 14 -35.76 18.60 -9.03
N MET A 15 -34.96 19.00 -8.06
CA MET A 15 -33.81 19.85 -8.29
C MET A 15 -32.82 19.10 -9.19
N PRO A 16 -32.36 19.67 -10.31
CA PRO A 16 -31.52 18.96 -11.29
C PRO A 16 -30.22 18.38 -10.71
N TRP A 17 -29.72 18.97 -9.60
CA TRP A 17 -28.54 18.46 -8.90
C TRP A 17 -28.76 17.09 -8.25
N GLN A 18 -29.99 16.79 -7.80
CA GLN A 18 -30.32 15.48 -7.22
C GLN A 18 -30.24 14.36 -8.26
N THR A 19 -30.65 14.64 -9.49
CA THR A 19 -30.54 13.68 -10.59
C THR A 19 -29.07 13.42 -10.95
N ILE A 20 -28.25 14.47 -10.97
CA ILE A 20 -26.80 14.34 -11.23
C ILE A 20 -26.12 13.54 -10.12
N LEU A 21 -26.47 13.78 -8.86
CA LEU A 21 -25.91 13.00 -7.75
C LEU A 21 -26.33 11.54 -7.80
N ALA A 22 -27.59 11.26 -8.15
CA ALA A 22 -28.07 9.88 -8.29
C ALA A 22 -27.35 9.14 -9.44
N ASP A 23 -27.11 9.81 -10.54
CA ASP A 23 -26.40 9.25 -11.69
C ASP A 23 -24.93 8.95 -11.37
N LEU A 24 -24.23 9.90 -10.71
CA LEU A 24 -22.88 9.68 -10.25
C LEU A 24 -22.76 8.53 -9.24
N ALA A 25 -23.72 8.44 -8.32
CA ALA A 25 -23.76 7.34 -7.36
C ALA A 25 -23.97 5.98 -8.04
N LEU A 26 -24.81 5.93 -9.06
CA LEU A 26 -25.06 4.73 -9.85
C LEU A 26 -23.79 4.29 -10.62
N ILE A 27 -23.11 5.24 -11.27
CA ILE A 27 -21.85 4.98 -11.98
C ILE A 27 -20.79 4.45 -11.02
N LEU A 28 -20.64 5.08 -9.86
CA LEU A 28 -19.67 4.64 -8.85
C LEU A 28 -20.00 3.23 -8.34
N PHE A 29 -21.29 2.95 -8.10
CA PHE A 29 -21.73 1.63 -7.69
C PHE A 29 -21.42 0.57 -8.75
N MET A 30 -21.70 0.86 -10.01
CA MET A 30 -21.42 -0.07 -11.11
C MET A 30 -19.92 -0.32 -11.28
N MET A 31 -19.07 0.72 -11.13
CA MET A 31 -17.61 0.56 -11.18
C MET A 31 -17.08 -0.28 -10.01
N THR A 32 -17.59 -0.06 -8.80
CA THR A 32 -17.17 -0.85 -7.63
C THR A 32 -17.65 -2.29 -7.71
N ALA A 33 -18.88 -2.52 -8.18
CA ALA A 33 -19.41 -3.87 -8.40
C ALA A 33 -18.63 -4.63 -9.48
N ALA A 34 -18.28 -3.96 -10.60
CA ALA A 34 -17.45 -4.55 -11.65
C ALA A 34 -16.03 -4.86 -11.15
N ALA A 35 -15.42 -3.98 -10.35
CA ALA A 35 -14.11 -4.23 -9.76
C ALA A 35 -14.14 -5.44 -8.80
N LEU A 36 -15.22 -5.58 -8.03
CA LEU A 36 -15.40 -6.71 -7.12
C LEU A 36 -15.65 -8.03 -7.88
N ALA A 37 -16.43 -7.98 -8.96
CA ALA A 37 -16.69 -9.14 -9.81
C ALA A 37 -15.45 -9.64 -10.58
N ASN A 38 -14.53 -8.74 -10.89
CA ASN A 38 -13.26 -9.06 -11.55
C ASN A 38 -12.09 -9.21 -10.57
N ALA A 39 -12.32 -9.11 -9.25
CA ALA A 39 -11.29 -9.40 -8.26
C ALA A 39 -10.91 -10.89 -8.36
N PRO A 40 -9.61 -11.23 -8.48
CA PRO A 40 -9.19 -12.62 -8.46
C PRO A 40 -9.65 -13.25 -7.14
N ASP A 41 -10.29 -14.41 -7.24
CA ASP A 41 -10.79 -15.19 -6.10
C ASP A 41 -9.69 -15.38 -5.05
N GLY A 42 -9.73 -14.64 -3.99
CA GLY A 42 -8.75 -14.77 -2.90
C GLY A 42 -8.57 -13.57 -1.97
N THR A 43 -9.14 -12.38 -2.29
CA THR A 43 -8.75 -11.15 -1.57
C THR A 43 -9.77 -10.68 -0.51
N LEU A 44 -10.99 -11.19 -0.43
CA LEU A 44 -12.05 -10.63 0.43
C LEU A 44 -12.79 -11.62 1.35
N LEU A 45 -12.33 -12.85 1.48
CA LEU A 45 -12.87 -13.72 2.53
C LEU A 45 -11.84 -13.83 3.65
N PRO A 46 -12.22 -13.60 4.92
CA PRO A 46 -11.38 -14.04 6.02
C PRO A 46 -11.22 -15.56 5.86
N ARG A 47 -10.02 -15.97 5.43
CA ARG A 47 -9.66 -17.38 5.30
C ARG A 47 -9.93 -18.01 6.64
N SER A 48 -11.00 -18.80 6.73
CA SER A 48 -11.24 -19.66 7.87
C SER A 48 -9.97 -20.48 8.08
N VAL A 49 -9.26 -20.16 9.13
CA VAL A 49 -8.07 -20.90 9.55
C VAL A 49 -8.57 -22.29 9.93
N LYS A 50 -8.38 -23.25 9.04
CA LYS A 50 -8.51 -24.65 9.36
C LYS A 50 -7.43 -24.94 10.39
N VAL A 51 -7.81 -24.99 11.66
CA VAL A 51 -6.91 -25.35 12.76
C VAL A 51 -6.46 -26.77 12.51
N GLN A 52 -5.27 -26.92 11.94
CA GLN A 52 -4.56 -28.18 11.87
C GLN A 52 -3.84 -28.34 13.21
N PRO A 53 -4.00 -29.46 13.94
CA PRO A 53 -3.32 -29.65 15.21
C PRO A 53 -1.81 -29.53 15.00
N ALA A 54 -1.19 -28.60 15.68
CA ALA A 54 0.24 -28.34 15.58
C ALA A 54 1.03 -29.43 16.33
N PRO A 55 2.02 -30.08 15.67
CA PRO A 55 2.91 -31.00 16.36
C PRO A 55 4.18 -30.38 16.93
N HIS A 56 4.38 -29.07 16.90
CA HIS A 56 5.58 -28.48 17.52
C HIS A 56 5.26 -27.10 18.11
N PRO A 57 5.85 -26.74 19.28
CA PRO A 57 5.72 -25.41 19.82
C PRO A 57 6.31 -24.40 18.81
N PRO A 58 5.60 -23.28 18.53
CA PRO A 58 6.10 -22.28 17.62
C PRO A 58 7.40 -21.71 18.15
N THR A 59 8.47 -21.89 17.38
CA THR A 59 9.69 -21.08 17.57
C THR A 59 9.26 -19.62 17.57
N PRO A 60 9.67 -18.80 18.55
CA PRO A 60 9.29 -17.40 18.59
C PRO A 60 9.70 -16.75 17.25
N ARG A 61 8.70 -16.45 16.40
CA ARG A 61 8.96 -15.63 15.21
C ARG A 61 9.43 -14.29 15.73
N PRO A 62 10.61 -13.80 15.32
CA PRO A 62 11.00 -12.44 15.64
C PRO A 62 9.84 -11.50 15.28
N PRO A 63 9.52 -10.52 16.10
CA PRO A 63 8.44 -9.58 15.80
C PRO A 63 8.68 -9.04 14.40
N ALA A 64 7.68 -9.16 13.52
CA ALA A 64 7.74 -8.54 12.21
C ALA A 64 8.07 -7.06 12.44
N PRO A 65 9.10 -6.53 11.77
CA PRO A 65 9.48 -5.15 11.98
C PRO A 65 8.28 -4.28 11.65
N SER A 66 7.71 -3.66 12.67
CA SER A 66 6.65 -2.68 12.50
C SER A 66 7.16 -1.64 11.51
N ALA A 67 6.44 -1.43 10.41
CA ALA A 67 6.70 -0.34 9.51
C ALA A 67 6.55 0.94 10.33
N SER A 68 7.68 1.54 10.67
CA SER A 68 7.73 2.75 11.49
C SER A 68 7.21 3.89 10.62
N GLY A 69 5.99 4.34 10.87
CA GLY A 69 5.39 5.50 10.22
C GLY A 69 4.82 5.24 8.82
N GLU A 70 3.99 6.16 8.38
CA GLU A 70 3.45 6.18 7.02
C GLU A 70 4.57 6.48 6.01
N PRO A 71 4.75 5.67 4.95
CA PRO A 71 5.80 5.90 3.96
C PRO A 71 5.51 7.18 3.16
N ILE A 72 6.48 8.09 3.14
CA ILE A 72 6.40 9.33 2.35
C ILE A 72 6.87 9.08 0.92
N GLY A 73 7.84 8.18 0.75
CA GLY A 73 8.37 7.83 -0.55
C GLY A 73 8.85 6.39 -0.58
N VAL A 74 8.65 5.74 -1.71
CA VAL A 74 9.12 4.38 -1.96
C VAL A 74 9.86 4.36 -3.29
N TRP A 75 11.13 4.00 -3.25
CA TRP A 75 11.91 3.69 -4.43
C TRP A 75 11.94 2.18 -4.62
N ARG A 76 11.83 1.73 -5.85
CA ARG A 76 11.92 0.30 -6.20
C ARG A 76 13.02 0.09 -7.21
N ASP A 77 13.82 -0.93 -6.95
CA ASP A 77 14.86 -1.36 -7.85
C ASP A 77 14.25 -2.09 -9.05
N GLY A 78 14.65 -1.70 -10.26
CA GLY A 78 14.12 -2.33 -11.46
C GLY A 78 14.48 -1.59 -12.74
N PRO A 79 14.13 -2.16 -13.90
CA PRO A 79 14.35 -1.52 -15.18
C PRO A 79 13.66 -0.15 -15.25
N GLY A 80 14.42 0.89 -15.57
CA GLY A 80 13.91 2.26 -15.66
C GLY A 80 13.81 3.02 -14.34
N ALA A 81 14.21 2.42 -13.22
CA ALA A 81 14.30 3.13 -11.96
C ALA A 81 15.43 4.19 -12.02
N PRO A 82 15.21 5.41 -11.50
CA PRO A 82 16.27 6.38 -11.38
C PRO A 82 17.35 5.88 -10.43
N ALA A 83 18.58 6.39 -10.52
CA ALA A 83 19.62 6.06 -9.58
C ALA A 83 19.17 6.41 -8.14
N LEU A 84 19.38 5.49 -7.19
CA LEU A 84 18.91 5.67 -5.80
C LEU A 84 19.43 6.98 -5.19
N ALA A 85 20.69 7.32 -5.44
CA ALA A 85 21.28 8.57 -4.94
C ALA A 85 20.56 9.81 -5.48
N GLU A 86 20.20 9.81 -6.77
CA GLU A 86 19.47 10.89 -7.41
C GLU A 86 18.04 11.00 -6.86
N TRP A 87 17.34 9.88 -6.75
CA TRP A 87 16.01 9.85 -6.15
C TRP A 87 16.03 10.38 -4.72
N LEU A 88 16.98 9.95 -3.90
CA LEU A 88 17.15 10.42 -2.53
C LEU A 88 17.48 11.92 -2.47
N ALA A 89 18.21 12.46 -3.45
CA ALA A 89 18.52 13.88 -3.52
C ALA A 89 17.27 14.74 -3.76
N GLN A 90 16.29 14.20 -4.48
CA GLN A 90 15.01 14.86 -4.76
C GLN A 90 14.06 14.84 -3.55
N GLN A 91 14.27 13.91 -2.62
CA GLN A 91 13.50 13.85 -1.38
C GLN A 91 13.97 14.90 -0.40
N GLY A 92 13.04 15.52 0.34
CA GLY A 92 13.36 16.51 1.35
C GLY A 92 14.44 16.04 2.34
N ARG A 93 15.20 16.99 2.89
CA ARG A 93 16.26 16.73 3.89
C ARG A 93 15.75 16.91 5.33
N ASP A 94 14.56 16.44 5.62
CA ASP A 94 14.08 16.46 6.99
C ASP A 94 14.90 15.45 7.84
N PRO A 95 15.52 15.89 8.95
CA PRO A 95 16.33 15.01 9.80
C PRO A 95 15.51 13.92 10.50
N ARG A 96 14.20 14.04 10.51
CA ARG A 96 13.27 13.05 11.07
C ARG A 96 12.97 11.91 10.09
N LEU A 97 13.36 12.06 8.82
CA LEU A 97 13.18 11.02 7.81
C LEU A 97 14.20 9.91 8.02
N ARG A 98 13.69 8.69 8.13
CA ARG A 98 14.49 7.47 8.19
C ARG A 98 14.41 6.70 6.89
N VAL A 99 15.54 6.15 6.52
CA VAL A 99 15.68 5.28 5.36
C VAL A 99 15.57 3.82 5.83
N SER A 100 14.71 3.05 5.19
CA SER A 100 14.63 1.60 5.37
C SER A 100 14.89 0.93 4.03
N ILE A 101 15.87 0.04 3.98
CA ILE A 101 16.24 -0.75 2.81
C ILE A 101 15.66 -2.14 3.01
N LEU A 102 14.75 -2.55 2.15
CA LEU A 102 14.13 -3.88 2.16
C LEU A 102 14.62 -4.65 0.95
N VAL A 103 15.20 -5.82 1.18
CA VAL A 103 15.63 -6.73 0.12
C VAL A 103 14.95 -8.07 0.34
N ARG A 104 14.21 -8.53 -0.66
CA ARG A 104 13.63 -9.86 -0.70
C ARG A 104 14.43 -10.76 -1.60
N HIS A 105 14.47 -12.03 -1.24
CA HIS A 105 15.22 -13.01 -2.03
C HIS A 105 14.49 -14.34 -2.14
N LEU A 106 14.71 -15.02 -3.25
CA LEU A 106 14.35 -16.42 -3.41
C LEU A 106 15.21 -17.30 -2.50
N SER A 107 14.71 -18.47 -2.13
CA SER A 107 15.49 -19.45 -1.37
C SER A 107 16.80 -19.80 -2.08
N GLY A 108 17.91 -19.73 -1.36
CA GLY A 108 19.25 -19.95 -1.90
C GLY A 108 19.95 -18.69 -2.44
N HIS A 109 19.27 -17.53 -2.46
CA HIS A 109 19.83 -16.25 -2.94
C HIS A 109 20.24 -15.31 -1.79
N GLU A 110 20.39 -15.79 -0.58
CA GLU A 110 20.68 -15.00 0.63
C GLU A 110 21.95 -14.15 0.47
N GLN A 111 23.01 -14.72 -0.09
CA GLN A 111 24.27 -14.03 -0.32
C GLN A 111 24.14 -12.89 -1.34
N ALA A 112 23.35 -13.11 -2.39
CA ALA A 112 23.07 -12.10 -3.39
C ALA A 112 22.24 -10.94 -2.78
N ALA A 113 21.28 -11.27 -1.94
CA ALA A 113 20.46 -10.28 -1.21
C ALA A 113 21.31 -9.43 -0.25
N LEU A 114 22.25 -10.05 0.48
CA LEU A 114 23.18 -9.34 1.34
C LEU A 114 24.09 -8.40 0.53
N ALA A 115 24.64 -8.87 -0.58
CA ALA A 115 25.45 -8.04 -1.47
C ALA A 115 24.64 -6.88 -2.04
N ARG A 116 23.37 -7.13 -2.42
CA ARG A 116 22.46 -6.09 -2.91
C ARG A 116 22.17 -5.04 -1.85
N ALA A 117 21.88 -5.44 -0.61
CA ALA A 117 21.69 -4.52 0.50
C ALA A 117 22.91 -3.63 0.72
N GLY A 118 24.11 -4.19 0.66
CA GLY A 118 25.36 -3.43 0.73
C GLY A 118 25.52 -2.40 -0.38
N THR A 119 25.20 -2.79 -1.62
CA THR A 119 25.23 -1.87 -2.78
C THR A 119 24.25 -0.71 -2.61
N LEU A 120 23.01 -1.00 -2.18
CA LEU A 120 22.01 0.05 -1.94
C LEU A 120 22.40 0.98 -0.78
N THR A 121 22.98 0.43 0.27
CA THR A 121 23.50 1.21 1.39
C THR A 121 24.60 2.16 0.94
N ALA A 122 25.54 1.68 0.13
CA ALA A 122 26.60 2.50 -0.44
C ALA A 122 26.04 3.60 -1.38
N ALA A 123 25.08 3.24 -2.22
CA ALA A 123 24.41 4.19 -3.12
C ALA A 123 23.62 5.26 -2.36
N ALA A 124 23.02 4.94 -1.22
CA ALA A 124 22.34 5.89 -0.37
C ALA A 124 23.30 6.86 0.38
N GLY A 125 24.57 6.51 0.48
CA GLY A 125 25.61 7.36 1.05
C GLY A 125 25.30 7.83 2.48
N ALA A 126 25.48 9.12 2.75
CA ALA A 126 25.21 9.71 4.06
C ALA A 126 23.75 9.55 4.53
N ARG A 127 22.79 9.37 3.61
CA ARG A 127 21.37 9.13 3.94
C ARG A 127 21.14 7.74 4.55
N ALA A 128 22.08 6.81 4.33
CA ALA A 128 22.04 5.49 4.96
C ALA A 128 22.54 5.49 6.42
N THR A 129 23.03 6.61 6.95
CA THR A 129 23.43 6.69 8.35
C THR A 129 22.23 6.45 9.26
N GLY A 130 22.26 5.33 10.02
CA GLY A 130 21.14 4.89 10.84
C GLY A 130 19.97 4.26 10.03
N ALA A 131 20.19 3.95 8.75
CA ALA A 131 19.19 3.24 7.96
C ALA A 131 18.94 1.84 8.52
N ARG A 132 17.68 1.43 8.46
CA ARG A 132 17.27 0.07 8.76
C ARG A 132 17.44 -0.80 7.52
N ILE A 133 18.12 -1.92 7.65
CA ILE A 133 18.25 -2.91 6.58
C ILE A 133 17.46 -4.16 6.98
N VAL A 134 16.55 -4.57 6.12
CA VAL A 134 15.73 -5.78 6.28
C VAL A 134 15.98 -6.68 5.09
N ILE A 135 16.40 -7.91 5.35
CA ILE A 135 16.58 -8.96 4.35
C ILE A 135 15.62 -10.08 4.72
N GLU A 136 14.72 -10.43 3.82
CA GLU A 136 13.68 -11.43 4.09
C GLU A 136 13.47 -12.36 2.89
N PRO A 137 13.07 -13.62 3.12
CA PRO A 137 12.69 -14.50 2.04
C PRO A 137 11.39 -13.98 1.37
N GLY A 138 11.32 -14.11 0.06
CA GLY A 138 10.20 -13.69 -0.77
C GLY A 138 9.93 -14.63 -1.93
N ASN A 139 9.00 -14.22 -2.76
CA ASN A 139 8.63 -14.96 -3.98
C ASN A 139 9.41 -14.49 -5.22
N ALA A 140 10.22 -13.46 -5.06
CA ALA A 140 11.08 -12.91 -6.10
C ALA A 140 12.29 -12.23 -5.44
N ASP A 141 13.35 -12.05 -6.25
CA ASP A 141 14.49 -11.21 -5.88
C ASP A 141 14.12 -9.76 -6.20
N ASP A 142 13.78 -8.99 -5.19
CA ASP A 142 13.45 -7.56 -5.33
C ASP A 142 14.10 -6.72 -4.23
N ALA A 143 14.19 -5.42 -4.50
CA ALA A 143 14.69 -4.48 -3.51
C ALA A 143 13.91 -3.18 -3.56
N SER A 144 13.69 -2.59 -2.40
CA SER A 144 13.04 -1.29 -2.27
C SER A 144 13.66 -0.48 -1.14
N VAL A 145 13.56 0.84 -1.30
CA VAL A 145 13.99 1.79 -0.27
C VAL A 145 12.79 2.65 0.11
N VAL A 146 12.49 2.66 1.38
CA VAL A 146 11.35 3.37 1.95
C VAL A 146 11.85 4.54 2.79
N LEU A 147 11.25 5.71 2.58
CA LEU A 147 11.39 6.87 3.44
C LEU A 147 10.14 7.01 4.30
N ALA A 148 10.32 7.05 5.59
CA ALA A 148 9.24 7.27 6.54
C ALA A 148 9.71 8.19 7.67
N PHE A 149 8.78 8.85 8.33
CA PHE A 149 9.11 9.52 9.60
C PHE A 149 9.35 8.48 10.69
N ASP A 150 10.33 8.79 11.56
CA ASP A 150 10.51 8.01 12.77
C ASP A 150 9.23 8.11 13.62
N ALA A 151 8.67 6.96 13.96
CA ALA A 151 7.55 6.96 14.91
C ALA A 151 8.08 7.31 16.29
N PRO A 152 7.41 8.15 17.07
CA PRO A 152 7.80 8.49 18.43
C PRO A 152 7.77 7.28 19.37
#